data_f6000bbcc51c59d880e1624ea20adaec
#
_entry.id   f6000bbcc51c59d880e1624ea20adaec
#
_cell.length_a   1.000
_cell.length_b   1.000
_cell.length_c   1.000
_cell.angle_alpha   90.00
_cell.angle_beta   90.00
_cell.angle_gamma   90.00
#
_symmetry.space_group_name_H-M   'P 1'
#
loop_
_entity.id
_entity.type
_entity.pdbx_description
1 polymer ?
#
loop_
_entity_poly.entity_id
_entity_poly.type
_entity_poly.pdbx_seq_one_letter_code
_entity_poly.pdbx_strand_id
1 'polypeptide(L)'
;EKILSKAAEYGITPKIHANELEVSGGVQVGVKYNALSVDHLEMTTDAEIEALRGSVTMPTMLPGCSFFLGIPFGRAKDYIEAGLPVALASDYNPGSSPSGNMRFVMALGCIRMRLTPD
;
A
#
# COMPACT_ATOMS: atom_id res chain seq x y z
N GLU A 1 16.95 -1.87 2.61
CA GLU A 1 17.64 -2.40 1.42
C GLU A 1 18.40 -3.71 1.68
N LYS A 2 19.26 -3.81 2.71
CA LYS A 2 20.07 -5.03 2.97
C LYS A 2 19.25 -6.32 3.04
N ILE A 3 18.08 -6.29 3.68
CA ILE A 3 17.20 -7.46 3.78
C ILE A 3 16.66 -7.86 2.41
N LEU A 4 16.20 -6.88 1.60
CA LEU A 4 15.64 -7.14 0.29
C LEU A 4 16.70 -7.61 -0.71
N SER A 5 17.90 -7.04 -0.65
CA SER A 5 19.05 -7.52 -1.42
C SER A 5 19.34 -8.99 -1.12
N LYS A 6 19.33 -9.35 0.16
CA LYS A 6 19.56 -10.74 0.58
C LYS A 6 18.43 -11.67 0.15
N ALA A 7 17.18 -11.24 0.25
CA ALA A 7 16.03 -12.00 -0.23
C ALA A 7 16.12 -12.29 -1.74
N ALA A 8 16.54 -11.31 -2.53
CA ALA A 8 16.73 -11.46 -3.97
C ALA A 8 17.77 -12.54 -4.33
N GLU A 9 18.86 -12.65 -3.57
CA GLU A 9 19.86 -13.71 -3.76
C GLU A 9 19.27 -15.13 -3.63
N TYR A 10 18.19 -15.27 -2.84
CA TYR A 10 17.47 -16.52 -2.63
C TYR A 10 16.21 -16.67 -3.50
N GLY A 11 15.99 -15.76 -4.45
CA GLY A 11 14.79 -15.78 -5.29
C GLY A 11 13.48 -15.51 -4.56
N ILE A 12 13.55 -14.86 -3.39
CA ILE A 12 12.37 -14.53 -2.58
C ILE A 12 11.82 -13.17 -3.03
N THR A 13 10.56 -13.14 -3.47
CA THR A 13 9.88 -11.91 -3.84
C THR A 13 9.41 -11.18 -2.58
N PRO A 14 9.87 -9.94 -2.34
CA PRO A 14 9.51 -9.21 -1.13
C PRO A 14 8.11 -8.60 -1.19
N LYS A 15 7.55 -8.34 -0.04
CA LYS A 15 6.47 -7.39 0.23
C LYS A 15 6.96 -6.46 1.34
N ILE A 16 6.60 -5.19 1.29
CA ILE A 16 7.06 -4.25 2.30
C ILE A 16 5.95 -3.32 2.77
N HIS A 17 5.95 -3.00 4.06
CA HIS A 17 5.21 -1.88 4.62
C HIS A 17 5.95 -0.58 4.26
N ALA A 18 5.27 0.37 3.67
CA ALA A 18 5.87 1.61 3.19
C ALA A 18 4.95 2.79 3.42
N ASN A 19 5.51 3.88 3.93
CA ASN A 19 4.83 5.16 4.05
C ASN A 19 3.52 5.13 4.86
N GLU A 20 3.49 4.35 5.95
CA GLU A 20 2.35 4.29 6.88
C GLU A 20 2.24 5.59 7.69
N LEU A 21 3.32 6.02 8.33
CA LEU A 21 3.32 7.17 9.25
C LEU A 21 4.10 8.37 8.70
N GLU A 22 5.02 8.13 7.77
CA GLU A 22 5.84 9.17 7.14
C GLU A 22 6.33 8.73 5.75
N VAL A 23 6.80 9.68 4.95
CA VAL A 23 7.44 9.40 3.66
C VAL A 23 8.87 8.92 3.93
N SER A 24 9.09 7.61 3.83
CA SER A 24 10.35 6.95 4.22
C SER A 24 11.23 6.51 3.05
N GLY A 25 10.79 6.69 1.81
CA GLY A 25 11.44 6.14 0.61
C GLY A 25 11.24 4.63 0.44
N GLY A 26 10.37 4.02 1.24
CA GLY A 26 10.06 2.58 1.19
C GLY A 26 9.47 2.14 -0.15
N VAL A 27 8.69 3.00 -0.79
CA VAL A 27 8.10 2.74 -2.11
C VAL A 27 9.18 2.58 -3.17
N GLN A 28 10.14 3.50 -3.22
CA GLN A 28 11.26 3.46 -4.18
C GLN A 28 12.13 2.22 -3.96
N VAL A 29 12.34 1.85 -2.71
CA VAL A 29 13.05 0.61 -2.35
C VAL A 29 12.26 -0.63 -2.82
N GLY A 30 10.94 -0.65 -2.63
CA GLY A 30 10.07 -1.73 -3.12
C GLY A 30 10.16 -1.90 -4.62
N VAL A 31 10.04 -0.82 -5.36
CA VAL A 31 10.16 -0.81 -6.83
C VAL A 31 11.55 -1.31 -7.28
N LYS A 32 12.62 -0.82 -6.65
CA LYS A 32 14.00 -1.23 -6.96
C LYS A 32 14.22 -2.74 -6.86
N TYR A 33 13.57 -3.39 -5.91
CA TYR A 33 13.70 -4.84 -5.69
C TYR A 33 12.54 -5.65 -6.25
N ASN A 34 11.71 -5.07 -7.14
CA ASN A 34 10.57 -5.72 -7.77
C ASN A 34 9.65 -6.39 -6.71
N ALA A 35 9.35 -5.67 -5.64
CA ALA A 35 8.46 -6.16 -4.61
C ALA A 35 7.09 -6.51 -5.22
N LEU A 36 6.46 -7.57 -4.72
CA LEU A 36 5.11 -7.93 -5.12
C LEU A 36 4.13 -6.81 -4.79
N SER A 37 4.28 -6.22 -3.61
CA SER A 37 3.50 -5.04 -3.21
C SER A 37 4.28 -4.12 -2.29
N VAL A 38 3.83 -2.87 -2.26
CA VAL A 38 4.11 -1.90 -1.21
C VAL A 38 2.79 -1.63 -0.50
N ASP A 39 2.76 -1.88 0.80
CA ASP A 39 1.54 -1.90 1.59
C ASP A 39 1.47 -0.65 2.48
N HIS A 40 0.29 -0.17 2.83
CA HIS A 40 -0.08 1.06 3.56
C HIS A 40 -0.28 2.26 2.65
N LEU A 41 0.75 3.06 2.41
CA LEU A 41 0.73 4.22 1.51
C LEU A 41 -0.17 5.37 1.99
N GLU A 42 -0.41 5.48 3.32
CA GLU A 42 -1.15 6.60 3.90
C GLU A 42 -0.46 7.93 3.63
N MET A 43 0.87 7.96 3.78
CA MET A 43 1.72 9.13 3.58
C MET A 43 2.44 9.05 2.24
N THR A 44 1.77 9.49 1.17
CA THR A 44 2.33 9.46 -0.18
C THR A 44 2.25 10.83 -0.86
N THR A 45 3.26 11.11 -1.68
CA THR A 45 3.33 12.25 -2.57
C THR A 45 3.22 11.80 -4.02
N ASP A 46 3.27 12.73 -4.95
CA ASP A 46 3.27 12.39 -6.38
C ASP A 46 4.56 11.63 -6.79
N ALA A 47 5.64 11.77 -6.03
CA ALA A 47 6.88 11.05 -6.28
C ALA A 47 6.74 9.52 -6.10
N GLU A 48 5.95 9.07 -5.12
CA GLU A 48 5.67 7.65 -4.91
C GLU A 48 4.77 7.09 -6.02
N ILE A 49 3.78 7.86 -6.45
CA ILE A 49 2.90 7.48 -7.58
C ILE A 49 3.74 7.33 -8.85
N GLU A 50 4.62 8.29 -9.12
CA GLU A 50 5.49 8.24 -10.31
C GLU A 50 6.51 7.09 -10.24
N ALA A 51 7.06 6.79 -9.05
CA ALA A 51 7.97 5.67 -8.86
C ALA A 51 7.32 4.32 -9.16
N LEU A 52 6.03 4.17 -8.88
CA LEU A 52 5.27 2.95 -9.17
C LEU A 52 4.86 2.82 -10.64
N ARG A 53 4.82 3.95 -11.37
CA ARG A 53 4.43 3.95 -12.77
C ARG A 53 5.37 3.08 -13.61
N GLY A 54 4.80 2.10 -14.31
CA GLY A 54 5.55 1.15 -15.12
C GLY A 54 6.31 0.07 -14.33
N SER A 55 6.17 0.05 -13.00
CA SER A 55 6.73 -1.03 -12.18
C SER A 55 5.80 -2.26 -12.14
N VAL A 56 6.31 -3.36 -11.63
CA VAL A 56 5.52 -4.59 -11.37
C VAL A 56 4.95 -4.62 -9.95
N THR A 57 5.28 -3.62 -9.14
CA THR A 57 4.93 -3.57 -7.72
C THR A 57 3.51 -3.06 -7.52
N MET A 58 2.68 -3.82 -6.83
CA MET A 58 1.28 -3.48 -6.55
C MET A 58 1.17 -2.50 -5.37
N PRO A 59 0.62 -1.30 -5.56
CA PRO A 59 0.21 -0.46 -4.43
C PRO A 59 -0.99 -1.10 -3.72
N THR A 60 -0.85 -1.35 -2.41
CA THR A 60 -1.87 -2.00 -1.59
C THR A 60 -2.27 -1.08 -0.43
N MET A 61 -3.52 -0.65 -0.41
CA MET A 61 -4.07 0.23 0.62
C MET A 61 -4.70 -0.59 1.75
N LEU A 62 -4.56 -0.10 2.97
CA LEU A 62 -5.01 -0.76 4.19
C LEU A 62 -5.99 0.14 4.98
N PRO A 63 -7.18 0.44 4.42
CA PRO A 63 -8.08 1.44 5.01
C PRO A 63 -8.61 1.05 6.39
N GLY A 64 -8.56 -0.23 6.77
CA GLY A 64 -8.87 -0.68 8.12
C GLY A 64 -7.90 -0.14 9.17
N CYS A 65 -6.61 -0.10 8.83
CA CYS A 65 -5.56 0.49 9.65
C CYS A 65 -5.78 1.99 9.82
N SER A 66 -5.94 2.72 8.73
CA SER A 66 -6.21 4.17 8.76
C SER A 66 -7.44 4.51 9.59
N PHE A 67 -8.51 3.71 9.46
CA PHE A 67 -9.73 3.89 10.24
C PHE A 67 -9.51 3.66 11.75
N PHE A 68 -8.85 2.58 12.12
CA PHE A 68 -8.65 2.21 13.52
C PHE A 68 -7.70 3.17 14.24
N LEU A 69 -6.61 3.58 13.58
CA LEU A 69 -5.63 4.51 14.15
C LEU A 69 -6.04 5.99 14.06
N GLY A 70 -7.07 6.31 13.27
CA GLY A 70 -7.48 7.70 13.06
C GLY A 70 -6.48 8.53 12.25
N ILE A 71 -5.70 7.88 11.39
CA ILE A 71 -4.72 8.54 10.50
C ILE A 71 -5.33 8.80 9.12
N PRO A 72 -4.68 9.60 8.24
CA PRO A 72 -5.15 9.83 6.88
C PRO A 72 -5.31 8.53 6.10
N PHE A 73 -6.24 8.52 5.15
CA PHE A 73 -6.40 7.41 4.20
C PHE A 73 -5.46 7.62 3.00
N GLY A 74 -4.91 6.52 2.49
CA GLY A 74 -4.07 6.56 1.28
C GLY A 74 -4.81 7.14 0.07
N ARG A 75 -4.07 7.74 -0.85
CA ARG A 75 -4.54 8.45 -2.06
C ARG A 75 -4.94 7.50 -3.19
N ALA A 76 -5.72 6.44 -2.90
CA ALA A 76 -6.04 5.37 -3.85
C ALA A 76 -6.59 5.89 -5.20
N LYS A 77 -7.46 6.91 -5.16
CA LYS A 77 -8.01 7.53 -6.36
C LYS A 77 -6.93 8.11 -7.27
N ASP A 78 -5.94 8.80 -6.69
CA ASP A 78 -4.85 9.41 -7.46
C ASP A 78 -3.97 8.35 -8.15
N TYR A 79 -3.77 7.20 -7.51
CA TYR A 79 -3.09 6.05 -8.13
C TYR A 79 -3.87 5.53 -9.35
N ILE A 80 -5.18 5.37 -9.21
CA ILE A 80 -6.05 4.91 -10.32
C ILE A 80 -6.06 5.93 -11.45
N GLU A 81 -6.19 7.23 -11.15
CA GLU A 81 -6.14 8.31 -12.15
C GLU A 81 -4.77 8.36 -12.86
N ALA A 82 -3.70 7.96 -12.19
CA ALA A 82 -2.38 7.77 -12.79
C ALA A 82 -2.23 6.49 -13.63
N GLY A 83 -3.29 5.68 -13.74
CA GLY A 83 -3.29 4.43 -14.51
C GLY A 83 -2.70 3.24 -13.78
N LEU A 84 -2.55 3.33 -12.44
CA LEU A 84 -2.03 2.25 -11.62
C LEU A 84 -3.17 1.39 -11.06
N PRO A 85 -3.03 0.06 -11.00
CA PRO A 85 -3.95 -0.78 -10.24
C PRO A 85 -3.77 -0.51 -8.75
N VAL A 86 -4.83 -0.74 -7.96
CA VAL A 86 -4.78 -0.62 -6.50
C VAL A 86 -5.40 -1.87 -5.88
N ALA A 87 -4.71 -2.49 -4.95
CA ALA A 87 -5.26 -3.56 -4.13
C ALA A 87 -5.73 -3.03 -2.77
N LEU A 88 -6.70 -3.70 -2.17
CA LEU A 88 -7.13 -3.49 -0.79
C LEU A 88 -6.85 -4.75 0.04
N ALA A 89 -6.39 -4.56 1.27
CA ALA A 89 -6.16 -5.65 2.21
C ALA A 89 -6.60 -5.28 3.63
N SER A 90 -6.78 -6.28 4.49
CA SER A 90 -7.29 -6.07 5.85
C SER A 90 -6.23 -5.59 6.82
N ASP A 91 -4.98 -5.94 6.59
CA ASP A 91 -3.90 -5.76 7.58
C ASP A 91 -4.27 -6.34 8.96
N TYR A 92 -4.93 -7.51 8.97
CA TYR A 92 -5.49 -8.08 10.19
C TYR A 92 -4.43 -8.34 11.25
N ASN A 93 -4.41 -7.51 12.27
CA ASN A 93 -3.51 -7.63 13.42
C ASN A 93 -4.13 -6.91 14.64
N PRO A 94 -3.75 -7.29 15.88
CA PRO A 94 -4.34 -6.71 17.08
C PRO A 94 -3.91 -5.25 17.37
N GLY A 95 -2.85 -4.77 16.74
CA GLY A 95 -2.26 -3.44 17.03
C GLY A 95 -2.90 -2.31 16.25
N SER A 96 -3.16 -2.50 14.98
CA SER A 96 -3.60 -1.43 14.08
C SER A 96 -4.83 -1.76 13.25
N SER A 97 -5.24 -3.04 13.15
CA SER A 97 -6.41 -3.43 12.36
C SER A 97 -7.04 -4.73 12.91
N PRO A 98 -7.80 -4.65 14.02
CA PRO A 98 -8.31 -5.85 14.70
C PRO A 98 -9.50 -6.52 13.99
N SER A 99 -9.76 -6.22 12.73
CA SER A 99 -10.84 -6.79 11.94
C SER A 99 -10.33 -7.32 10.60
N GLY A 100 -10.55 -8.62 10.35
CA GLY A 100 -10.32 -9.25 9.05
C GLY A 100 -11.51 -9.14 8.08
N ASN A 101 -12.50 -8.29 8.37
CA ASN A 101 -13.72 -8.17 7.57
C ASN A 101 -13.46 -7.42 6.25
N MET A 102 -13.24 -8.14 5.18
CA MET A 102 -12.97 -7.54 3.85
C MET A 102 -14.15 -6.73 3.31
N ARG A 103 -15.39 -7.02 3.68
CA ARG A 103 -16.55 -6.19 3.29
C ARG A 103 -16.47 -4.81 3.91
N PHE A 104 -16.00 -4.72 5.16
CA PHE A 104 -15.74 -3.45 5.82
C PHE A 104 -14.59 -2.71 5.16
N VAL A 105 -13.51 -3.40 4.82
CA VAL A 105 -12.35 -2.82 4.09
C VAL A 105 -12.81 -2.23 2.76
N MET A 106 -13.60 -2.97 1.98
CA MET A 106 -14.17 -2.49 0.71
C MET A 106 -15.08 -1.27 0.91
N ALA A 107 -15.93 -1.29 1.94
CA ALA A 107 -16.79 -0.15 2.25
C ALA A 107 -15.97 1.11 2.58
N LEU A 108 -14.89 0.98 3.35
CA LEU A 108 -13.96 2.08 3.61
C LEU A 108 -13.27 2.57 2.32
N GLY A 109 -12.87 1.67 1.44
CA GLY A 109 -12.33 2.00 0.13
C GLY A 109 -13.30 2.89 -0.67
N CYS A 110 -14.57 2.50 -0.75
CA CYS A 110 -15.58 3.28 -1.45
C CYS A 110 -15.89 4.63 -0.76
N ILE A 111 -16.12 4.61 0.55
CA ILE A 111 -16.62 5.79 1.29
C ILE A 111 -15.49 6.80 1.55
N ARG A 112 -14.33 6.32 1.99
CA ARG A 112 -13.22 7.17 2.45
C ARG A 112 -12.18 7.44 1.38
N MET A 113 -11.92 6.48 0.51
CA MET A 113 -10.92 6.60 -0.55
C MET A 113 -11.53 6.91 -1.93
N ARG A 114 -12.87 7.00 -2.00
CA ARG A 114 -13.62 7.36 -3.23
C ARG A 114 -13.43 6.38 -4.38
N LEU A 115 -13.19 5.12 -4.06
CA LEU A 115 -13.16 4.05 -5.05
C LEU A 115 -14.58 3.69 -5.50
N THR A 116 -14.70 3.21 -6.74
CA THR A 116 -15.94 2.63 -7.26
C THR A 116 -16.00 1.13 -6.95
N PRO A 117 -17.19 0.53 -6.91
CA PRO A 117 -17.32 -0.92 -6.63
C PRO A 117 -16.85 -1.83 -7.76
N ASP A 118 -16.58 -1.28 -8.94
CA ASP A 118 -16.20 -1.93 -10.20
C ASP A 118 -14.73 -1.78 -10.54
#